data_97858b1eb36c0236e258f5bca4e36d88
#
_entry.id   97858b1eb36c0236e258f5bca4e36d88
#
_cell.length_a   1.000
_cell.length_b   1.000
_cell.length_c   1.000
_cell.angle_alpha   90.00
_cell.angle_beta   90.00
_cell.angle_gamma   90.00
#
_symmetry.space_group_name_H-M   'P 1'
#
loop_
_entity.id
_entity.type
_entity.pdbx_description
1 polymer ?
#
loop_
_entity_poly.entity_id
_entity_poly.type
_entity_poly.pdbx_seq_one_letter_code
_entity_poly.pdbx_strand_id
1 'polypeptide(L)'
;QNFLFKEEYDTKKIRYIWLDKPFPKNTDRWQNQAIQRDYILENLDFASEEDFIFFSDPDEIIRPELLINFNLKKKYGIFLQNCFNYKLNLFNPHESPWEGSRVTKKKNLKSIDFMRQKILVKNLKYNFLRIDKEKSIELFHNAGWHFNNLMSPKDISLKLKTFAHKEFSGREFSAEEIIKYKIEKKIDLFGRGHNYKAVELNEKFPSYILNNLEKFKSYIV
;
A
#
# COMPACT_ATOMS: atom_id res chain seq x y z
N GLN A 1 4.01 -20.46 -1.92
CA GLN A 1 5.20 -19.58 -1.97
C GLN A 1 5.79 -19.52 -0.58
N ASN A 2 7.02 -20.00 -0.42
CA ASN A 2 7.72 -19.94 0.86
C ASN A 2 8.12 -18.49 1.12
N PHE A 3 7.49 -17.87 2.12
CA PHE A 3 7.95 -16.61 2.66
C PHE A 3 9.23 -16.91 3.44
N LEU A 4 10.37 -16.62 2.83
CA LEU A 4 11.66 -16.83 3.48
C LEU A 4 11.94 -15.63 4.38
N PHE A 5 11.75 -15.82 5.69
CA PHE A 5 12.30 -14.91 6.69
C PHE A 5 13.83 -15.04 6.63
N LYS A 6 14.49 -13.93 6.32
CA LYS A 6 15.96 -13.89 6.45
C LYS A 6 16.32 -13.76 7.93
N GLU A 7 17.44 -14.37 8.33
CA GLU A 7 17.94 -14.32 9.70
C GLU A 7 18.16 -12.89 10.25
N GLU A 8 18.30 -11.92 9.36
CA GLU A 8 18.47 -10.50 9.70
C GLU A 8 17.21 -9.83 10.30
N TYR A 9 16.05 -10.52 10.29
CA TYR A 9 14.81 -9.97 10.86
C TYR A 9 14.51 -10.54 12.24
N ASP A 10 14.08 -9.68 13.16
CA ASP A 10 13.51 -10.11 14.45
C ASP A 10 12.18 -10.82 14.23
N THR A 11 12.26 -12.12 13.97
CA THR A 11 11.08 -12.95 13.69
C THR A 11 10.08 -13.02 14.84
N LYS A 12 10.49 -12.68 16.09
CA LYS A 12 9.59 -12.65 17.24
C LYS A 12 8.49 -11.60 17.13
N LYS A 13 8.73 -10.55 16.32
CA LYS A 13 7.75 -9.49 16.04
C LYS A 13 6.89 -9.77 14.82
N ILE A 14 7.14 -10.87 14.10
CA ILE A 14 6.44 -11.20 12.86
C ILE A 14 5.53 -12.39 13.12
N ARG A 15 4.23 -12.17 12.93
CA ARG A 15 3.22 -13.25 12.92
C ARG A 15 2.74 -13.44 11.50
N TYR A 16 3.12 -14.54 10.88
CA TYR A 16 2.64 -14.91 9.55
C TYR A 16 1.27 -15.59 9.67
N ILE A 17 0.26 -15.02 9.00
CA ILE A 17 -1.10 -15.54 9.00
C ILE A 17 -1.38 -16.12 7.62
N TRP A 18 -1.66 -17.41 7.57
CA TRP A 18 -1.97 -18.14 6.35
C TRP A 18 -3.48 -18.33 6.23
N LEU A 19 -4.07 -17.82 5.15
CA LEU A 19 -5.46 -18.11 4.82
C LEU A 19 -5.53 -19.48 4.17
N ASP A 20 -5.92 -20.49 4.93
CA ASP A 20 -6.02 -21.89 4.52
C ASP A 20 -7.44 -22.31 4.06
N LYS A 21 -8.40 -21.39 4.20
CA LYS A 21 -9.79 -21.61 3.80
C LYS A 21 -9.98 -21.25 2.32
N PRO A 22 -10.67 -22.09 1.52
CA PRO A 22 -10.99 -21.73 0.14
C PRO A 22 -11.94 -20.53 0.11
N PHE A 23 -11.80 -19.71 -0.91
CA PHE A 23 -12.77 -18.63 -1.15
C PHE A 23 -14.16 -19.22 -1.50
N PRO A 24 -15.25 -18.57 -1.09
CA PRO A 24 -16.59 -18.99 -1.46
C PRO A 24 -16.77 -19.01 -2.98
N LYS A 25 -17.53 -19.99 -3.51
CA LYS A 25 -17.66 -20.22 -4.96
C LYS A 25 -18.24 -19.05 -5.75
N ASN A 26 -19.05 -18.21 -5.11
CA ASN A 26 -19.78 -17.10 -5.75
C ASN A 26 -19.15 -15.73 -5.49
N THR A 27 -17.88 -15.68 -5.07
CA THR A 27 -17.17 -14.41 -4.81
C THR A 27 -16.34 -14.00 -6.01
N ASP A 28 -16.32 -12.69 -6.28
CA ASP A 28 -15.41 -12.09 -7.23
C ASP A 28 -14.01 -11.83 -6.59
N ARG A 29 -13.07 -11.34 -7.40
CA ARG A 29 -11.69 -11.10 -6.92
C ARG A 29 -11.60 -10.00 -5.85
N TRP A 30 -12.50 -9.01 -5.87
CA TRP A 30 -12.54 -7.93 -4.89
C TRP A 30 -13.06 -8.44 -3.55
N GLN A 31 -14.10 -9.27 -3.59
CA GLN A 31 -14.61 -9.96 -2.40
C GLN A 31 -13.55 -10.90 -1.81
N ASN A 32 -12.81 -11.61 -2.64
CA ASN A 32 -11.71 -12.46 -2.19
C ASN A 32 -10.59 -11.63 -1.51
N GLN A 33 -10.28 -10.46 -2.05
CA GLN A 33 -9.32 -9.55 -1.43
C GLN A 33 -9.82 -9.02 -0.08
N ALA A 34 -11.11 -8.69 0.03
CA ALA A 34 -11.72 -8.28 1.29
C ALA A 34 -11.64 -9.40 2.33
N ILE A 35 -12.01 -10.63 1.94
CA ILE A 35 -11.90 -11.82 2.81
C ILE A 35 -10.45 -12.02 3.28
N GLN A 36 -9.48 -11.92 2.38
CA GLN A 36 -8.07 -12.07 2.73
C GLN A 36 -7.59 -11.00 3.72
N ARG A 37 -8.01 -9.75 3.54
CA ARG A 37 -7.69 -8.66 4.46
C ARG A 37 -8.35 -8.86 5.82
N ASP A 38 -9.63 -9.20 5.83
CA ASP A 38 -10.40 -9.32 7.05
C ASP A 38 -10.06 -10.58 7.86
N TYR A 39 -9.44 -11.59 7.23
CA TYR A 39 -8.91 -12.76 7.93
C TYR A 39 -7.84 -12.40 8.98
N ILE A 40 -7.16 -11.27 8.82
CA ILE A 40 -6.21 -10.76 9.81
C ILE A 40 -6.91 -10.49 11.15
N LEU A 41 -8.19 -10.10 11.16
CA LEU A 41 -8.95 -9.80 12.37
C LEU A 41 -9.06 -11.01 13.30
N GLU A 42 -9.22 -12.22 12.76
CA GLU A 42 -9.30 -13.46 13.53
C GLU A 42 -8.01 -13.74 14.32
N ASN A 43 -6.96 -12.95 14.09
CA ASN A 43 -5.64 -13.11 14.67
C ASN A 43 -5.16 -11.89 15.49
N LEU A 44 -6.08 -10.99 15.85
CA LEU A 44 -5.80 -9.80 16.68
C LEU A 44 -6.24 -9.97 18.15
N ASP A 45 -6.41 -11.20 18.62
CA ASP A 45 -6.79 -11.54 20.00
C ASP A 45 -5.80 -11.03 21.05
N PHE A 46 -4.52 -10.98 20.71
CA PHE A 46 -3.45 -10.50 21.58
C PHE A 46 -3.43 -8.97 21.78
N ALA A 47 -4.10 -8.20 20.92
CA ALA A 47 -4.12 -6.75 21.00
C ALA A 47 -5.24 -6.29 21.96
N SER A 48 -4.95 -5.28 22.79
CA SER A 48 -5.94 -4.65 23.68
C SER A 48 -6.83 -3.66 22.90
N GLU A 49 -7.97 -3.29 23.47
CA GLU A 49 -8.91 -2.35 22.85
C GLU A 49 -8.32 -0.95 22.62
N GLU A 50 -7.30 -0.57 23.41
CA GLU A 50 -6.62 0.72 23.28
C GLU A 50 -5.40 0.69 22.34
N ASP A 51 -4.97 -0.50 21.89
CA ASP A 51 -3.84 -0.62 20.96
C ASP A 51 -4.17 -0.04 19.59
N PHE A 52 -3.17 0.58 18.97
CA PHE A 52 -3.28 1.07 17.62
C PHE A 52 -3.07 -0.05 16.61
N ILE A 53 -4.02 -0.23 15.73
CA ILE A 53 -3.93 -1.15 14.59
C ILE A 53 -3.61 -0.35 13.35
N PHE A 54 -2.42 -0.57 12.81
CA PHE A 54 -1.99 0.00 11.53
C PHE A 54 -2.21 -1.03 10.43
N PHE A 55 -2.78 -0.58 9.33
CA PHE A 55 -2.88 -1.36 8.11
C PHE A 55 -2.07 -0.67 7.00
N SER A 56 -1.20 -1.44 6.36
CA SER A 56 -0.44 -1.02 5.17
C SER A 56 -0.49 -2.12 4.12
N ASP A 57 -0.66 -1.75 2.86
CA ASP A 57 -0.36 -2.68 1.77
C ASP A 57 1.19 -2.90 1.74
N PRO A 58 1.70 -4.02 1.20
CA PRO A 58 3.13 -4.38 1.29
C PRO A 58 4.11 -3.37 0.68
N ASP A 59 3.62 -2.52 -0.20
CA ASP A 59 4.37 -1.46 -0.90
C ASP A 59 4.19 -0.07 -0.27
N GLU A 60 3.52 0.01 0.88
CA GLU A 60 3.31 1.23 1.66
C GLU A 60 4.21 1.25 2.90
N ILE A 61 5.04 2.26 3.02
CA ILE A 61 5.95 2.44 4.16
C ILE A 61 5.60 3.76 4.86
N ILE A 62 5.19 3.65 6.13
CA ILE A 62 4.97 4.83 6.98
C ILE A 62 6.33 5.42 7.37
N ARG A 63 6.43 6.74 7.39
CA ARG A 63 7.61 7.45 7.88
C ARG A 63 7.81 7.15 9.37
N PRO A 64 8.95 6.54 9.77
CA PRO A 64 9.15 6.07 11.15
C PRO A 64 9.04 7.17 12.21
N GLU A 65 9.44 8.39 11.86
CA GLU A 65 9.42 9.54 12.78
C GLU A 65 8.01 9.88 13.24
N LEU A 66 6.98 9.57 12.44
CA LEU A 66 5.58 9.76 12.82
C LEU A 66 5.08 8.74 13.84
N LEU A 67 5.79 7.63 14.01
CA LEU A 67 5.42 6.57 14.94
C LEU A 67 6.03 6.77 16.34
N ILE A 68 6.98 7.69 16.48
CA ILE A 68 7.58 8.04 17.76
C ILE A 68 6.55 8.80 18.60
N ASN A 69 6.20 8.25 19.78
CA ASN A 69 5.16 8.81 20.65
C ASN A 69 3.83 9.04 19.92
N PHE A 70 3.47 8.10 19.04
CA PHE A 70 2.28 8.21 18.21
C PHE A 70 1.01 8.42 19.03
N ASN A 71 0.21 9.37 18.61
CA ASN A 71 -1.12 9.62 19.14
C ASN A 71 -2.11 9.91 18.00
N LEU A 72 -3.34 9.48 18.17
CA LEU A 72 -4.43 9.66 17.23
C LEU A 72 -5.53 10.51 17.86
N LYS A 73 -5.74 11.72 17.34
CA LYS A 73 -6.74 12.68 17.86
C LYS A 73 -8.17 12.39 17.36
N LYS A 74 -8.29 11.62 16.30
CA LYS A 74 -9.55 11.24 15.69
C LYS A 74 -9.76 9.73 15.80
N LYS A 75 -10.90 9.25 15.31
CA LYS A 75 -11.22 7.82 15.34
C LYS A 75 -10.34 7.01 14.37
N TYR A 76 -10.03 7.58 13.21
CA TYR A 76 -9.20 6.98 12.17
C TYR A 76 -8.10 7.94 11.73
N GLY A 77 -6.99 7.39 11.26
CA GLY A 77 -5.91 8.14 10.60
C GLY A 77 -5.63 7.63 9.20
N ILE A 78 -5.27 8.55 8.31
CA ILE A 78 -4.80 8.27 6.95
C ILE A 78 -3.40 8.85 6.78
N PHE A 79 -2.46 8.02 6.35
CA PHE A 79 -1.10 8.43 6.02
C PHE A 79 -1.03 8.78 4.54
N LEU A 80 -0.83 10.06 4.24
CA LEU A 80 -0.67 10.58 2.89
C LEU A 80 0.77 10.43 2.47
N GLN A 81 1.03 9.55 1.51
CA GLN A 81 2.35 9.10 1.10
C GLN A 81 2.73 9.60 -0.28
N ASN A 82 4.02 9.78 -0.53
CA ASN A 82 4.51 10.04 -1.87
C ASN A 82 4.51 8.75 -2.68
N CYS A 83 3.94 8.80 -3.89
CA CYS A 83 3.83 7.66 -4.78
C CYS A 83 5.02 7.60 -5.74
N PHE A 84 5.63 6.42 -5.85
CA PHE A 84 6.70 6.11 -6.80
C PHE A 84 6.32 4.88 -7.59
N ASN A 85 6.64 4.86 -8.89
CA ASN A 85 6.30 3.74 -9.76
C ASN A 85 7.56 3.11 -10.36
N TYR A 86 7.65 1.79 -10.38
CA TYR A 86 8.69 0.95 -11.00
C TYR A 86 10.08 1.08 -10.39
N LYS A 87 10.47 2.26 -9.95
CA LYS A 87 11.79 2.57 -9.39
C LYS A 87 11.62 3.36 -8.10
N LEU A 88 12.59 3.22 -7.21
CA LEU A 88 12.55 3.88 -5.89
C LEU A 88 12.48 5.40 -5.99
N ASN A 89 13.09 5.96 -7.03
CA ASN A 89 13.16 7.41 -7.22
C ASN A 89 12.38 7.91 -8.44
N LEU A 90 11.45 7.12 -8.97
CA LEU A 90 10.58 7.54 -10.05
C LEU A 90 9.24 8.03 -9.53
N PHE A 91 9.19 9.31 -9.17
CA PHE A 91 8.06 9.98 -8.52
C PHE A 91 6.85 10.09 -9.44
N ASN A 92 5.68 9.76 -8.92
CA ASN A 92 4.39 9.90 -9.58
C ASN A 92 3.61 11.11 -9.03
N PRO A 93 3.67 12.28 -9.70
CA PRO A 93 2.96 13.48 -9.23
C PRO A 93 1.44 13.38 -9.36
N HIS A 94 0.91 12.47 -10.20
CA HIS A 94 -0.52 12.34 -10.46
C HIS A 94 -1.25 11.55 -9.36
N GLU A 95 -0.55 10.66 -8.67
CA GLU A 95 -1.08 9.85 -7.58
C GLU A 95 -0.52 10.26 -6.20
N SER A 96 0.29 11.33 -6.17
CA SER A 96 0.78 11.91 -4.91
C SER A 96 -0.08 13.12 -4.51
N PRO A 97 -0.52 13.22 -3.24
CA PRO A 97 -0.32 12.24 -2.18
C PRO A 97 -1.27 11.02 -2.32
N TRP A 98 -0.69 9.82 -2.20
CA TRP A 98 -1.43 8.56 -2.15
C TRP A 98 -2.12 8.41 -0.78
N GLU A 99 -3.40 8.04 -0.78
CA GLU A 99 -4.09 7.67 0.45
C GLU A 99 -3.63 6.29 0.92
N GLY A 100 -2.44 6.22 1.52
CA GLY A 100 -1.75 4.99 1.87
C GLY A 100 -2.29 4.33 3.15
N SER A 101 -1.37 4.00 4.04
CA SER A 101 -1.66 3.27 5.29
C SER A 101 -2.77 3.90 6.12
N ARG A 102 -3.44 3.10 6.92
CA ARG A 102 -4.54 3.51 7.82
C ARG A 102 -4.21 3.14 9.25
N VAL A 103 -4.78 3.86 10.21
CA VAL A 103 -4.67 3.55 11.63
C VAL A 103 -6.00 3.79 12.35
N THR A 104 -6.27 2.95 13.34
CA THR A 104 -7.34 3.16 14.31
C THR A 104 -7.00 2.43 15.63
N LYS A 105 -7.67 2.74 16.73
CA LYS A 105 -7.63 1.88 17.91
C LYS A 105 -8.45 0.61 17.65
N LYS A 106 -8.05 -0.52 18.23
CA LYS A 106 -8.74 -1.80 18.05
C LYS A 106 -10.23 -1.70 18.36
N LYS A 107 -10.64 -1.02 19.42
CA LYS A 107 -12.05 -0.78 19.77
C LYS A 107 -12.89 -0.11 18.67
N ASN A 108 -12.26 0.59 17.73
CA ASN A 108 -12.92 1.25 16.62
C ASN A 108 -12.79 0.47 15.31
N LEU A 109 -12.03 -0.61 15.29
CA LEU A 109 -11.76 -1.42 14.11
C LEU A 109 -13.00 -2.24 13.75
N LYS A 110 -13.64 -1.90 12.63
CA LYS A 110 -14.77 -2.68 12.09
C LYS A 110 -14.27 -3.85 11.25
N SER A 111 -13.42 -3.56 10.27
CA SER A 111 -12.67 -4.53 9.51
C SER A 111 -11.50 -3.83 8.79
N ILE A 112 -10.54 -4.59 8.32
CA ILE A 112 -9.39 -4.08 7.56
C ILE A 112 -9.86 -3.54 6.20
N ASP A 113 -10.73 -4.28 5.51
CA ASP A 113 -11.30 -3.82 4.25
C ASP A 113 -12.14 -2.55 4.42
N PHE A 114 -12.92 -2.46 5.52
CA PHE A 114 -13.62 -1.22 5.86
C PHE A 114 -12.66 -0.03 5.98
N MET A 115 -11.54 -0.19 6.68
CA MET A 115 -10.54 0.88 6.80
C MET A 115 -10.02 1.31 5.41
N ARG A 116 -9.76 0.35 4.52
CA ARG A 116 -9.24 0.63 3.18
C ARG A 116 -10.27 1.27 2.26
N GLN A 117 -11.52 0.79 2.27
CA GLN A 117 -12.55 1.16 1.29
C GLN A 117 -13.48 2.29 1.73
N LYS A 118 -13.64 2.50 3.03
CA LYS A 118 -14.62 3.46 3.57
C LYS A 118 -13.98 4.65 4.29
N ILE A 119 -12.75 4.52 4.79
CA ILE A 119 -12.02 5.62 5.43
C ILE A 119 -11.20 6.32 4.36
N LEU A 120 -11.76 7.37 3.77
CA LEU A 120 -11.23 8.06 2.60
C LEU A 120 -11.16 9.56 2.84
N VAL A 121 -10.14 10.23 2.31
CA VAL A 121 -9.98 11.70 2.40
C VAL A 121 -11.20 12.44 1.86
N LYS A 122 -11.81 11.93 0.79
CA LYS A 122 -13.03 12.54 0.22
C LYS A 122 -14.20 12.62 1.21
N ASN A 123 -14.22 11.76 2.26
CA ASN A 123 -15.28 11.79 3.26
C ASN A 123 -15.34 13.14 3.99
N LEU A 124 -14.18 13.79 4.18
CA LEU A 124 -14.08 15.09 4.84
C LEU A 124 -14.76 16.24 4.05
N LYS A 125 -15.00 16.04 2.76
CA LYS A 125 -15.64 17.02 1.88
C LYS A 125 -17.17 16.92 1.86
N TYR A 126 -17.75 15.83 2.39
CA TYR A 126 -19.20 15.68 2.41
C TYR A 126 -19.85 16.52 3.49
N ASN A 127 -21.07 17.01 3.19
CA ASN A 127 -21.92 17.73 4.14
C ASN A 127 -22.09 16.91 5.44
N PHE A 128 -22.26 17.60 6.57
CA PHE A 128 -22.42 16.98 7.90
C PHE A 128 -23.64 16.05 7.98
N LEU A 129 -24.69 16.27 7.19
CA LEU A 129 -25.87 15.41 7.10
C LEU A 129 -25.59 14.02 6.50
N ARG A 130 -24.45 13.84 5.81
CA ARG A 130 -24.03 12.54 5.31
C ARG A 130 -23.40 11.72 6.44
N ILE A 131 -24.27 11.21 7.33
CA ILE A 131 -23.90 10.37 8.48
C ILE A 131 -23.34 8.99 8.09
N ASP A 132 -23.62 8.57 6.84
CA ASP A 132 -23.08 7.34 6.24
C ASP A 132 -21.59 7.43 5.90
N LYS A 133 -21.01 8.64 5.97
CA LYS A 133 -19.59 8.90 5.70
C LYS A 133 -18.85 9.18 7.01
N GLU A 134 -17.90 8.32 7.34
CA GLU A 134 -17.01 8.57 8.48
C GLU A 134 -16.18 9.84 8.24
N LYS A 135 -16.23 10.79 9.19
CA LYS A 135 -15.51 12.07 9.11
C LYS A 135 -14.52 12.28 10.25
N SER A 136 -14.54 11.41 11.27
CA SER A 136 -13.57 11.47 12.34
C SER A 136 -12.23 10.88 11.87
N ILE A 137 -11.62 11.59 10.89
CA ILE A 137 -10.41 11.16 10.20
C ILE A 137 -9.33 12.22 10.40
N GLU A 138 -8.18 11.82 10.90
CA GLU A 138 -6.95 12.62 10.96
C GLU A 138 -6.07 12.34 9.75
N LEU A 139 -5.50 13.39 9.15
CA LEU A 139 -4.60 13.26 8.00
C LEU A 139 -3.17 13.52 8.45
N PHE A 140 -2.30 12.55 8.17
CA PHE A 140 -0.86 12.68 8.37
C PHE A 140 -0.21 12.99 7.02
N HIS A 141 0.27 14.21 6.85
CA HIS A 141 0.89 14.67 5.62
C HIS A 141 2.36 14.26 5.54
N ASN A 142 2.88 14.12 4.31
CA ASN A 142 4.26 13.67 4.06
C ASN A 142 4.61 12.41 4.86
N ALA A 143 3.67 11.48 4.89
CA ALA A 143 3.64 10.41 5.88
C ALA A 143 4.37 9.14 5.46
N GLY A 144 5.11 9.18 4.37
CA GLY A 144 5.91 8.04 3.91
C GLY A 144 5.88 7.86 2.39
N TRP A 145 6.03 6.61 1.98
CA TRP A 145 6.26 6.24 0.58
C TRP A 145 5.36 5.08 0.17
N HIS A 146 4.83 5.17 -1.04
CA HIS A 146 4.17 4.07 -1.74
C HIS A 146 4.99 3.71 -2.97
N PHE A 147 5.62 2.53 -2.96
CA PHE A 147 6.51 2.05 -4.03
C PHE A 147 5.79 1.07 -4.95
N ASN A 148 4.88 1.59 -5.77
CA ASN A 148 4.04 0.78 -6.63
C ASN A 148 4.84 0.11 -7.76
N ASN A 149 4.59 -1.18 -7.98
CA ASN A 149 5.23 -1.98 -9.04
C ASN A 149 6.77 -1.94 -9.02
N LEU A 150 7.39 -1.88 -7.83
CA LEU A 150 8.84 -1.98 -7.64
C LEU A 150 9.29 -3.43 -7.84
N MET A 151 9.27 -3.89 -9.08
CA MET A 151 9.60 -5.26 -9.46
C MET A 151 10.05 -5.36 -10.92
N SER A 152 10.50 -6.53 -11.37
CA SER A 152 10.89 -6.73 -12.77
C SER A 152 9.70 -6.62 -13.74
N PRO A 153 9.93 -6.27 -15.01
CA PRO A 153 8.86 -6.28 -16.03
C PRO A 153 8.12 -7.61 -16.12
N LYS A 154 8.82 -8.73 -15.95
CA LYS A 154 8.25 -10.07 -15.91
C LYS A 154 7.28 -10.25 -14.74
N ASP A 155 7.67 -9.80 -13.55
CA ASP A 155 6.83 -9.91 -12.35
C ASP A 155 5.63 -8.96 -12.42
N ILE A 156 5.79 -7.77 -13.00
CA ILE A 156 4.65 -6.87 -13.29
C ILE A 156 3.69 -7.55 -14.27
N SER A 157 4.19 -8.19 -15.34
CA SER A 157 3.37 -8.95 -16.28
C SER A 157 2.56 -10.04 -15.57
N LEU A 158 3.22 -10.82 -14.71
CA LEU A 158 2.54 -11.85 -13.92
C LEU A 158 1.50 -11.25 -12.98
N LYS A 159 1.84 -10.17 -12.28
CA LYS A 159 0.91 -9.44 -11.40
C LYS A 159 -0.34 -9.01 -12.18
N LEU A 160 -0.21 -8.37 -13.35
CA LEU A 160 -1.35 -7.91 -14.15
C LEU A 160 -2.24 -9.05 -14.62
N LYS A 161 -1.69 -10.21 -14.96
CA LYS A 161 -2.44 -11.40 -15.36
C LYS A 161 -3.21 -12.06 -14.21
N THR A 162 -2.74 -11.90 -12.98
CA THR A 162 -3.29 -12.58 -11.80
C THR A 162 -4.07 -11.68 -10.86
N PHE A 163 -3.92 -10.36 -10.99
CA PHE A 163 -4.50 -9.36 -10.11
C PHE A 163 -6.02 -9.20 -10.31
N ALA A 164 -6.68 -8.49 -9.37
CA ALA A 164 -8.13 -8.29 -9.38
C ALA A 164 -8.64 -7.47 -10.57
N HIS A 165 -7.84 -6.56 -11.10
CA HIS A 165 -8.14 -5.72 -12.26
C HIS A 165 -7.99 -6.48 -13.58
N LYS A 166 -9.02 -7.22 -13.97
CA LYS A 166 -9.03 -8.00 -15.23
C LYS A 166 -8.87 -7.15 -16.49
N GLU A 167 -9.32 -5.88 -16.44
CA GLU A 167 -9.23 -4.93 -17.54
C GLU A 167 -7.79 -4.66 -17.99
N PHE A 168 -6.80 -4.93 -17.13
CA PHE A 168 -5.37 -4.75 -17.44
C PHE A 168 -4.63 -6.07 -17.70
N SER A 169 -5.36 -7.19 -17.79
CA SER A 169 -4.76 -8.49 -18.09
C SER A 169 -4.47 -8.71 -19.58
N GLY A 170 -5.03 -7.88 -20.45
CA GLY A 170 -4.80 -7.92 -21.89
C GLY A 170 -3.34 -7.71 -22.27
N ARG A 171 -2.93 -8.23 -23.45
CA ARG A 171 -1.54 -8.18 -23.91
C ARG A 171 -1.02 -6.73 -24.05
N GLU A 172 -1.90 -5.80 -24.38
CA GLU A 172 -1.62 -4.36 -24.53
C GLU A 172 -1.14 -3.70 -23.22
N PHE A 173 -1.41 -4.31 -22.06
CA PHE A 173 -0.93 -3.86 -20.74
C PHE A 173 0.08 -4.82 -20.14
N SER A 174 -0.11 -6.13 -20.34
CA SER A 174 0.61 -7.18 -19.61
C SER A 174 1.78 -7.79 -20.36
N ALA A 175 2.02 -7.45 -21.62
CA ALA A 175 3.19 -7.93 -22.35
C ALA A 175 4.48 -7.33 -21.78
N GLU A 176 5.48 -8.17 -21.53
CA GLU A 176 6.73 -7.77 -20.87
C GLU A 176 7.47 -6.67 -21.65
N GLU A 177 7.51 -6.76 -22.97
CA GLU A 177 8.12 -5.77 -23.85
C GLU A 177 7.46 -4.39 -23.76
N ILE A 178 6.12 -4.36 -23.59
CA ILE A 178 5.35 -3.12 -23.42
C ILE A 178 5.63 -2.52 -22.05
N ILE A 179 5.66 -3.34 -21.02
CA ILE A 179 5.98 -2.89 -19.65
C ILE A 179 7.39 -2.29 -19.63
N LYS A 180 8.37 -2.99 -20.19
CA LYS A 180 9.76 -2.50 -20.29
C LYS A 180 9.84 -1.15 -20.99
N TYR A 181 9.21 -1.02 -22.14
CA TYR A 181 9.13 0.25 -22.88
C TYR A 181 8.54 1.38 -22.03
N LYS A 182 7.43 1.11 -21.33
CA LYS A 182 6.77 2.14 -20.49
C LYS A 182 7.62 2.56 -19.29
N ILE A 183 8.33 1.63 -18.67
CA ILE A 183 9.28 1.93 -17.58
C ILE A 183 10.41 2.82 -18.10
N GLU A 184 11.01 2.48 -19.27
CA GLU A 184 12.08 3.27 -19.91
C GLU A 184 11.61 4.68 -20.26
N LYS A 185 10.38 4.81 -20.76
CA LYS A 185 9.77 6.11 -21.08
C LYS A 185 9.23 6.85 -19.85
N LYS A 186 9.23 6.23 -18.65
CA LYS A 186 8.73 6.81 -17.40
C LYS A 186 7.24 7.20 -17.49
N ILE A 187 6.45 6.39 -18.13
CA ILE A 187 5.03 6.62 -18.39
C ILE A 187 4.16 5.52 -17.74
N ASP A 188 2.89 5.84 -17.55
CA ASP A 188 1.91 4.96 -16.96
C ASP A 188 1.64 3.68 -17.77
N LEU A 189 1.46 2.55 -17.08
CA LEU A 189 1.08 1.28 -17.70
C LEU A 189 -0.31 1.32 -18.35
N PHE A 190 -1.23 2.06 -17.75
CA PHE A 190 -2.67 1.97 -18.01
C PHE A 190 -3.18 2.99 -19.02
N GLY A 191 -2.28 3.74 -19.66
CA GLY A 191 -2.66 4.72 -20.70
C GLY A 191 -3.39 5.96 -20.17
N ARG A 192 -3.27 6.27 -18.89
CA ARG A 192 -3.92 7.44 -18.25
C ARG A 192 -3.23 8.78 -18.55
N GLY A 193 -2.17 8.76 -19.36
CA GLY A 193 -1.39 9.96 -19.69
C GLY A 193 -0.45 10.44 -18.59
N HIS A 194 -0.22 9.65 -17.53
CA HIS A 194 0.67 10.02 -16.44
C HIS A 194 2.14 9.87 -16.86
N ASN A 195 2.93 10.90 -16.57
CA ASN A 195 4.38 10.92 -16.74
C ASN A 195 5.05 11.00 -15.38
N TYR A 196 6.07 10.20 -15.15
CA TYR A 196 6.78 10.11 -13.89
C TYR A 196 8.10 10.88 -13.95
N LYS A 197 8.53 11.40 -12.81
CA LYS A 197 9.73 12.23 -12.70
C LYS A 197 10.82 11.50 -11.92
N ALA A 198 11.99 11.34 -12.52
CA ALA A 198 13.16 10.92 -11.73
C ALA A 198 13.52 12.03 -10.76
N VAL A 199 13.65 11.68 -9.48
CA VAL A 199 14.06 12.61 -8.42
C VAL A 199 15.33 12.08 -7.76
N GLU A 200 16.08 12.98 -7.15
CA GLU A 200 17.28 12.63 -6.40
C GLU A 200 16.93 11.88 -5.11
N LEU A 201 17.69 10.84 -4.80
CA LEU A 201 17.62 10.16 -3.52
C LEU A 201 18.40 10.98 -2.47
N ASN A 202 17.68 11.53 -1.52
CA ASN A 202 18.22 12.36 -0.46
C ASN A 202 17.63 11.96 0.89
N GLU A 203 17.93 12.71 1.94
CA GLU A 203 17.49 12.46 3.32
C GLU A 203 15.97 12.35 3.53
N LYS A 204 15.18 12.69 2.50
CA LYS A 204 13.71 12.51 2.53
C LYS A 204 13.27 11.08 2.22
N PHE A 205 14.20 10.22 1.79
CA PHE A 205 13.94 8.80 1.53
C PHE A 205 14.23 7.94 2.78
N PRO A 206 13.73 6.68 2.82
CA PRO A 206 14.04 5.77 3.92
C PRO A 206 15.55 5.61 4.10
N SER A 207 16.05 5.81 5.32
CA SER A 207 17.49 5.70 5.63
C SER A 207 18.07 4.34 5.24
N TYR A 208 17.28 3.27 5.36
CA TYR A 208 17.70 1.94 4.92
C TYR A 208 18.03 1.89 3.41
N ILE A 209 17.27 2.58 2.57
CA ILE A 209 17.56 2.65 1.12
C ILE A 209 18.84 3.45 0.90
N LEU A 210 18.99 4.60 1.54
CA LEU A 210 20.15 5.47 1.38
C LEU A 210 21.46 4.79 1.84
N ASN A 211 21.39 4.01 2.91
CA ASN A 211 22.54 3.28 3.45
C ASN A 211 22.88 2.01 2.67
N ASN A 212 22.06 1.60 1.69
CA ASN A 212 22.20 0.37 0.94
C ASN A 212 22.03 0.58 -0.58
N LEU A 213 22.48 1.71 -1.14
CA LEU A 213 22.26 2.07 -2.53
C LEU A 213 22.73 1.01 -3.54
N GLU A 214 23.88 0.37 -3.29
CA GLU A 214 24.39 -0.70 -4.17
C GLU A 214 23.43 -1.90 -4.23
N LYS A 215 22.78 -2.26 -3.12
CA LYS A 215 21.76 -3.32 -3.07
C LYS A 215 20.53 -2.95 -3.93
N PHE A 216 20.22 -1.69 -4.02
CA PHE A 216 19.04 -1.18 -4.73
C PHE A 216 19.33 -0.57 -6.10
N LYS A 217 20.56 -0.68 -6.60
CA LYS A 217 21.00 -0.04 -7.85
C LYS A 217 20.10 -0.36 -9.05
N SER A 218 19.62 -1.59 -9.19
CA SER A 218 18.70 -1.99 -10.26
C SER A 218 17.31 -1.34 -10.16
N TYR A 219 16.96 -0.80 -9.00
CA TYR A 219 15.69 -0.11 -8.71
C TYR A 219 15.80 1.42 -8.69
N ILE A 220 16.92 1.97 -9.13
CA ILE A 220 17.17 3.42 -9.21
C ILE A 220 17.27 3.81 -10.69
N VAL A 221 16.78 5.01 -11.04
CA VAL A 221 16.94 5.60 -12.38
C VAL A 221 18.20 6.45 -12.41
#